data_387321f1efe8e56b29e0e6c344d2aa6d
#
_entry.id   387321f1efe8e56b29e0e6c344d2aa6d
#
_cell.length_a   1.000
_cell.length_b   1.000
_cell.length_c   1.000
_cell.angle_alpha   90.00
_cell.angle_beta   90.00
_cell.angle_gamma   90.00
#
_symmetry.space_group_name_H-M   'P 1'
#
loop_
_entity.id
_entity.type
_entity.pdbx_description
1 polymer ?
#
loop_
_entity_poly.entity_id
_entity_poly.type
_entity_poly.pdbx_seq_one_letter_code
_entity_poly.pdbx_strand_id
1 'polypeptide(L)'
;FNPAWDAEGGTDKAFFQAVNMAGMILENKFERYRGNERADRRVEEILVEQEQAIKAGEIPEENRKILILPEFVPCQKHLSETEIAFVIFPSNRGGYCIQPQKREYSMNYKCCFPEEWLGLEKEELQAASGLSGAVFCHKSGFLMTTETMEDAVAAAKISLTEFHEAPVLINFGGDEEAEALLRQLPGLSGAKILKMALPELPEMEMDEIFA
;
A
#
# COMPACT_ATOMS: atom_id res chain seq x y z
N PHE A 1 -28.58 -24.99 -7.45
CA PHE A 1 -28.44 -26.34 -8.04
C PHE A 1 -29.73 -27.17 -8.05
N ASN A 2 -30.91 -26.51 -8.12
CA ASN A 2 -32.15 -27.24 -8.35
C ASN A 2 -32.23 -27.63 -9.84
N PRO A 3 -32.32 -28.90 -10.19
CA PRO A 3 -32.50 -29.32 -11.56
C PRO A 3 -33.87 -28.91 -12.10
N ALA A 4 -34.02 -28.85 -13.43
CA ALA A 4 -35.33 -28.75 -14.02
C ALA A 4 -36.17 -29.96 -13.61
N TRP A 5 -37.50 -29.80 -13.57
CA TRP A 5 -38.41 -30.85 -13.09
C TRP A 5 -38.36 -32.13 -13.94
N ASP A 6 -37.92 -32.03 -15.19
CA ASP A 6 -37.76 -33.10 -16.19
C ASP A 6 -36.29 -33.48 -16.45
N ALA A 7 -35.36 -33.00 -15.63
CA ALA A 7 -33.93 -33.28 -15.81
C ALA A 7 -33.59 -34.75 -15.53
N GLU A 8 -32.85 -35.40 -16.44
CA GLU A 8 -32.32 -36.73 -16.26
C GLU A 8 -31.32 -36.78 -15.11
N GLY A 9 -31.46 -37.75 -14.18
CA GLY A 9 -30.62 -37.93 -13.02
C GLY A 9 -31.07 -37.18 -11.77
N GLY A 10 -32.16 -36.39 -11.87
CA GLY A 10 -32.87 -35.83 -10.73
C GLY A 10 -32.01 -34.98 -9.77
N THR A 11 -32.47 -34.90 -8.52
CA THR A 11 -31.86 -34.09 -7.45
C THR A 11 -30.50 -34.61 -7.03
N ASP A 12 -30.25 -35.94 -7.05
CA ASP A 12 -28.97 -36.51 -6.59
C ASP A 12 -27.82 -36.11 -7.50
N LYS A 13 -28.02 -36.12 -8.82
CA LYS A 13 -27.00 -35.65 -9.78
C LYS A 13 -26.66 -34.19 -9.56
N ALA A 14 -27.67 -33.33 -9.38
CA ALA A 14 -27.48 -31.92 -9.09
C ALA A 14 -26.78 -31.68 -7.74
N PHE A 15 -27.11 -32.49 -6.72
CA PHE A 15 -26.44 -32.45 -5.43
C PHE A 15 -24.94 -32.77 -5.54
N PHE A 16 -24.58 -33.87 -6.20
CA PHE A 16 -23.17 -34.23 -6.39
C PHE A 16 -22.40 -33.22 -7.24
N GLN A 17 -23.03 -32.57 -8.21
CA GLN A 17 -22.43 -31.46 -8.94
C GLN A 17 -22.13 -30.28 -8.00
N ALA A 18 -23.05 -29.94 -7.10
CA ALA A 18 -22.86 -28.90 -6.10
C ALA A 18 -21.71 -29.24 -5.11
N VAL A 19 -21.66 -30.50 -4.65
CA VAL A 19 -20.57 -31.00 -3.77
C VAL A 19 -19.21 -30.87 -4.48
N ASN A 20 -19.12 -31.29 -5.75
CA ASN A 20 -17.87 -31.19 -6.50
C ASN A 20 -17.44 -29.72 -6.68
N MET A 21 -18.38 -28.83 -6.99
CA MET A 21 -18.07 -27.39 -7.10
C MET A 21 -17.61 -26.81 -5.77
N ALA A 22 -18.26 -27.14 -4.67
CA ALA A 22 -17.84 -26.73 -3.32
C ALA A 22 -16.43 -27.25 -2.98
N GLY A 23 -16.13 -28.50 -3.33
CA GLY A 23 -14.81 -29.09 -3.19
C GLY A 23 -13.74 -28.29 -3.94
N MET A 24 -13.96 -28.00 -5.21
CA MET A 24 -13.04 -27.18 -6.03
C MET A 24 -12.80 -25.78 -5.44
N ILE A 25 -13.85 -25.12 -4.92
CA ILE A 25 -13.74 -23.82 -4.28
C ILE A 25 -12.88 -23.92 -3.01
N LEU A 26 -13.08 -24.94 -2.19
CA LEU A 26 -12.32 -25.16 -0.97
C LEU A 26 -10.86 -25.48 -1.26
N GLU A 27 -10.58 -26.36 -2.22
CA GLU A 27 -9.21 -26.68 -2.66
C GLU A 27 -8.46 -25.43 -3.12
N ASN A 28 -9.08 -24.60 -3.95
CA ASN A 28 -8.50 -23.34 -4.39
C ASN A 28 -8.24 -22.36 -3.22
N LYS A 29 -9.14 -22.31 -2.23
CA LYS A 29 -8.93 -21.48 -1.05
C LYS A 29 -7.76 -21.98 -0.19
N PHE A 30 -7.66 -23.29 0.02
CA PHE A 30 -6.56 -23.89 0.78
C PHE A 30 -5.22 -23.69 0.08
N GLU A 31 -5.15 -23.89 -1.24
CA GLU A 31 -3.91 -23.68 -1.98
C GLU A 31 -3.48 -22.21 -1.96
N ARG A 32 -4.43 -21.29 -2.06
CA ARG A 32 -4.16 -19.86 -1.91
C ARG A 32 -3.64 -19.52 -0.51
N TYR A 33 -4.20 -20.12 0.53
CA TYR A 33 -3.72 -19.93 1.91
C TYR A 33 -2.28 -20.43 2.07
N ARG A 34 -2.00 -21.67 1.62
CA ARG A 34 -0.64 -22.24 1.63
C ARG A 34 0.33 -21.41 0.79
N GLY A 35 -0.14 -20.84 -0.34
CA GLY A 35 0.64 -19.93 -1.17
C GLY A 35 1.07 -18.67 -0.42
N ASN A 36 0.15 -18.08 0.36
CA ASN A 36 0.47 -16.92 1.18
C ASN A 36 1.48 -17.26 2.29
N GLU A 37 1.34 -18.41 2.97
CA GLU A 37 2.33 -18.84 3.98
C GLU A 37 3.73 -19.08 3.38
N ARG A 38 3.81 -19.60 2.14
CA ARG A 38 5.09 -19.72 1.44
C ARG A 38 5.67 -18.36 1.08
N ALA A 39 4.81 -17.41 0.67
CA ALA A 39 5.19 -16.04 0.37
C ALA A 39 5.72 -15.31 1.61
N ASP A 40 5.02 -15.40 2.73
CA ASP A 40 5.44 -14.77 3.99
C ASP A 40 6.83 -15.27 4.43
N ARG A 41 7.07 -16.59 4.40
CA ARG A 41 8.40 -17.16 4.70
C ARG A 41 9.48 -16.67 3.75
N ARG A 42 9.17 -16.57 2.45
CA ARG A 42 10.14 -16.12 1.46
C ARG A 42 10.51 -14.64 1.66
N VAL A 43 9.53 -13.82 2.01
CA VAL A 43 9.76 -12.40 2.32
C VAL A 43 10.60 -12.25 3.59
N GLU A 44 10.34 -13.04 4.63
CA GLU A 44 11.12 -13.03 5.86
C GLU A 44 12.59 -13.41 5.62
N GLU A 45 12.84 -14.45 4.82
CA GLU A 45 14.20 -14.83 4.40
C GLU A 45 14.93 -13.66 3.72
N ILE A 46 14.27 -12.99 2.75
CA ILE A 46 14.85 -11.86 2.02
C ILE A 46 15.11 -10.67 2.95
N LEU A 47 14.22 -10.39 3.91
CA LEU A 47 14.43 -9.32 4.91
C LEU A 47 15.66 -9.60 5.78
N VAL A 48 15.85 -10.86 6.20
CA VAL A 48 17.04 -11.26 6.97
C VAL A 48 18.31 -11.13 6.12
N GLU A 49 18.28 -11.56 4.87
CA GLU A 49 19.38 -11.42 3.92
C GLU A 49 19.74 -9.94 3.72
N GLN A 50 18.73 -9.07 3.52
CA GLN A 50 18.94 -7.63 3.38
C GLN A 50 19.56 -7.00 4.63
N GLU A 51 19.08 -7.34 5.81
CA GLU A 51 19.62 -6.83 7.08
C GLU A 51 21.08 -7.25 7.28
N GLN A 52 21.43 -8.48 6.89
CA GLN A 52 22.82 -8.96 6.93
C GLN A 52 23.71 -8.20 5.93
N ALA A 53 23.23 -7.99 4.71
CA ALA A 53 23.95 -7.26 3.67
C ALA A 53 24.16 -5.76 4.06
N ILE A 54 23.19 -5.15 4.72
CA ILE A 54 23.33 -3.79 5.26
C ILE A 54 24.41 -3.77 6.36
N LYS A 55 24.39 -4.70 7.31
CA LYS A 55 25.41 -4.81 8.38
C LYS A 55 26.80 -5.10 7.83
N ALA A 56 26.90 -5.83 6.73
CA ALA A 56 28.17 -6.09 6.03
C ALA A 56 28.66 -4.89 5.20
N GLY A 57 27.84 -3.85 5.01
CA GLY A 57 28.14 -2.70 4.17
C GLY A 57 28.00 -2.97 2.66
N GLU A 58 27.39 -4.08 2.27
CA GLU A 58 27.12 -4.44 0.86
C GLU A 58 25.93 -3.66 0.32
N ILE A 59 24.95 -3.38 1.17
CA ILE A 59 23.80 -2.52 0.87
C ILE A 59 23.92 -1.25 1.71
N PRO A 60 23.81 -0.05 1.10
CA PRO A 60 23.81 1.20 1.83
C PRO A 60 22.67 1.30 2.84
N GLU A 61 22.92 1.84 4.02
CA GLU A 61 21.91 2.04 5.09
C GLU A 61 20.69 2.83 4.60
N GLU A 62 20.88 3.77 3.69
CA GLU A 62 19.81 4.57 3.07
C GLU A 62 18.79 3.73 2.28
N ASN A 63 19.18 2.51 1.86
CA ASN A 63 18.30 1.58 1.16
C ASN A 63 17.49 0.69 2.09
N ARG A 64 17.61 0.82 3.41
CA ARG A 64 16.91 0.00 4.41
C ARG A 64 15.40 -0.06 4.19
N LYS A 65 14.80 1.03 3.70
CA LYS A 65 13.35 1.13 3.44
C LYS A 65 12.92 0.63 2.05
N ILE A 66 13.86 0.10 1.25
CA ILE A 66 13.60 -0.41 -0.09
C ILE A 66 13.92 -1.91 -0.10
N LEU A 67 12.91 -2.76 -0.35
CA LEU A 67 13.08 -4.20 -0.46
C LEU A 67 13.11 -4.61 -1.94
N ILE A 68 14.17 -5.30 -2.34
CA ILE A 68 14.29 -5.85 -3.70
C ILE A 68 13.96 -7.33 -3.65
N LEU A 69 12.92 -7.72 -4.39
CA LEU A 69 12.49 -9.11 -4.54
C LEU A 69 13.00 -9.67 -5.87
N PRO A 70 13.51 -10.93 -5.91
CA PRO A 70 13.95 -11.57 -7.15
C PRO A 70 12.80 -11.90 -8.10
N GLU A 71 11.59 -11.98 -7.58
CA GLU A 71 10.34 -12.23 -8.29
C GLU A 71 9.16 -11.58 -7.55
N PHE A 72 8.00 -11.51 -8.21
CA PHE A 72 6.79 -11.02 -7.53
C PHE A 72 6.36 -12.02 -6.44
N VAL A 73 6.32 -11.55 -5.20
CA VAL A 73 5.81 -12.28 -4.04
C VAL A 73 4.73 -11.44 -3.36
N PRO A 74 3.55 -11.99 -3.03
CA PRO A 74 2.56 -11.27 -2.25
C PRO A 74 3.10 -10.98 -0.85
N CYS A 75 3.46 -9.72 -0.58
CA CYS A 75 4.20 -9.33 0.64
C CYS A 75 3.51 -8.23 1.46
N GLN A 76 2.47 -7.60 0.93
CA GLN A 76 1.90 -6.37 1.51
C GLN A 76 1.46 -6.54 2.97
N LYS A 77 0.84 -7.67 3.32
CA LYS A 77 0.39 -7.94 4.69
C LYS A 77 1.58 -8.08 5.63
N HIS A 78 2.58 -8.85 5.23
CA HIS A 78 3.81 -9.08 6.01
C HIS A 78 4.60 -7.79 6.22
N LEU A 79 4.73 -6.97 5.17
CA LEU A 79 5.51 -5.73 5.21
C LEU A 79 4.79 -4.56 5.88
N SER A 80 3.48 -4.64 6.15
CA SER A 80 2.74 -3.55 6.78
C SER A 80 3.31 -3.13 8.13
N GLU A 81 3.83 -4.09 8.91
CA GLU A 81 4.42 -3.91 10.24
C GLU A 81 5.92 -3.57 10.21
N THR A 82 6.56 -3.57 9.05
CA THR A 82 8.00 -3.28 8.89
C THR A 82 8.25 -1.83 8.51
N GLU A 83 9.53 -1.41 8.44
CA GLU A 83 9.91 -0.08 7.94
C GLU A 83 9.97 0.01 6.41
N ILE A 84 9.82 -1.11 5.70
CA ILE A 84 9.87 -1.14 4.23
C ILE A 84 8.77 -0.24 3.67
N ALA A 85 9.17 0.76 2.90
CA ALA A 85 8.28 1.72 2.24
C ALA A 85 8.04 1.37 0.77
N PHE A 86 9.03 0.81 0.09
CA PHE A 86 8.93 0.39 -1.30
C PHE A 86 9.40 -1.05 -1.50
N VAL A 87 8.74 -1.75 -2.41
CA VAL A 87 9.15 -3.05 -2.92
C VAL A 87 9.43 -2.94 -4.41
N ILE A 88 10.56 -3.48 -4.85
CA ILE A 88 10.96 -3.54 -6.26
C ILE A 88 11.06 -4.99 -6.68
N PHE A 89 10.48 -5.34 -7.82
CA PHE A 89 10.52 -6.69 -8.38
C PHE A 89 10.48 -6.66 -9.91
N PRO A 90 11.00 -7.70 -10.61
CA PRO A 90 10.94 -7.79 -12.06
C PRO A 90 9.50 -7.82 -12.58
N SER A 91 9.22 -7.07 -13.62
CA SER A 91 7.93 -7.07 -14.31
C SER A 91 7.83 -8.19 -15.34
N ASN A 92 6.69 -8.85 -15.43
CA ASN A 92 6.41 -9.85 -16.49
C ASN A 92 6.39 -9.23 -17.91
N ARG A 93 6.37 -7.90 -18.01
CA ARG A 93 6.38 -7.15 -19.28
C ARG A 93 7.76 -6.58 -19.63
N GLY A 94 8.77 -6.94 -18.85
CA GLY A 94 10.12 -6.36 -18.91
C GLY A 94 10.30 -5.20 -17.95
N GLY A 95 11.53 -4.92 -17.57
CA GLY A 95 11.88 -3.91 -16.58
C GLY A 95 11.46 -4.29 -15.16
N TYR A 96 11.24 -3.29 -14.33
CA TYR A 96 10.98 -3.43 -12.90
C TYR A 96 9.72 -2.68 -12.47
N CYS A 97 9.00 -3.26 -11.52
CA CYS A 97 7.88 -2.66 -10.83
C CYS A 97 8.33 -2.13 -9.48
N ILE A 98 7.85 -0.95 -9.10
CA ILE A 98 8.06 -0.31 -7.82
C ILE A 98 6.70 -0.12 -7.18
N GLN A 99 6.48 -0.69 -6.00
CA GLN A 99 5.20 -0.61 -5.28
C GLN A 99 5.40 -0.01 -3.89
N PRO A 100 4.74 1.11 -3.58
CA PRO A 100 4.72 1.64 -2.23
C PRO A 100 3.91 0.71 -1.31
N GLN A 101 4.40 0.55 -0.07
CA GLN A 101 3.78 -0.31 0.93
C GLN A 101 2.83 0.48 1.81
N LYS A 102 1.68 -0.14 2.15
CA LYS A 102 0.69 0.48 3.03
C LYS A 102 1.10 0.38 4.49
N ARG A 103 0.62 1.33 5.28
CA ARG A 103 0.69 1.27 6.74
C ARG A 103 -0.23 0.17 7.26
N GLU A 104 0.12 -0.36 8.41
CA GLU A 104 -0.73 -1.31 9.14
C GLU A 104 -2.11 -0.70 9.43
N TYR A 105 -3.15 -1.49 9.26
CA TYR A 105 -4.57 -1.09 9.45
C TYR A 105 -4.98 0.21 8.74
N SER A 106 -4.30 0.57 7.65
CA SER A 106 -4.54 1.81 6.91
C SER A 106 -4.61 1.58 5.40
N MET A 107 -5.34 2.45 4.72
CA MET A 107 -5.30 2.51 3.25
C MET A 107 -4.18 3.42 2.72
N ASN A 108 -3.53 4.17 3.62
CA ASN A 108 -2.46 5.10 3.27
C ASN A 108 -1.13 4.37 3.08
N TYR A 109 -0.32 4.85 2.15
CA TYR A 109 1.04 4.36 1.96
C TYR A 109 1.99 4.94 3.01
N LYS A 110 3.07 4.21 3.28
CA LYS A 110 4.18 4.67 4.14
C LYS A 110 4.97 5.80 3.49
N CYS A 111 5.06 5.75 2.16
CA CYS A 111 5.65 6.75 1.30
C CYS A 111 4.89 6.76 -0.04
N CYS A 112 4.79 7.91 -0.68
CA CYS A 112 4.15 8.06 -1.99
C CYS A 112 5.18 8.50 -3.01
N PHE A 113 4.90 8.26 -4.30
CA PHE A 113 5.62 8.93 -5.39
C PHE A 113 5.31 10.42 -5.38
N PRO A 114 6.24 11.28 -5.87
CA PRO A 114 5.98 12.69 -6.10
C PRO A 114 4.70 12.93 -6.93
N GLU A 115 3.90 13.92 -6.54
CA GLU A 115 2.60 14.18 -7.19
C GLU A 115 2.75 14.49 -8.69
N GLU A 116 3.82 15.16 -9.07
CA GLU A 116 4.15 15.50 -10.46
C GLU A 116 4.46 14.28 -11.34
N TRP A 117 4.71 13.11 -10.78
CA TRP A 117 4.91 11.86 -11.54
C TRP A 117 3.62 11.12 -11.84
N LEU A 118 2.57 11.40 -11.08
CA LEU A 118 1.33 10.62 -11.10
C LEU A 118 0.60 10.75 -12.44
N GLY A 119 0.39 9.63 -13.12
CA GLY A 119 -0.30 9.55 -14.40
C GLY A 119 0.57 9.83 -15.61
N LEU A 120 1.88 10.09 -15.41
CA LEU A 120 2.83 10.33 -16.50
C LEU A 120 3.39 9.01 -17.06
N GLU A 121 3.83 9.08 -18.31
CA GLU A 121 4.43 7.96 -19.05
C GLU A 121 5.64 8.43 -19.86
N LYS A 122 6.60 7.53 -20.07
CA LYS A 122 7.73 7.70 -20.98
C LYS A 122 8.41 9.09 -20.85
N GLU A 123 8.51 9.82 -21.94
CA GLU A 123 9.27 11.07 -22.04
C GLU A 123 8.81 12.12 -21.01
N GLU A 124 7.51 12.19 -20.72
CA GLU A 124 6.97 13.14 -19.73
C GLU A 124 7.42 12.73 -18.31
N LEU A 125 7.35 11.43 -17.99
CA LEU A 125 7.80 10.93 -16.71
C LEU A 125 9.32 11.03 -16.56
N GLN A 126 10.08 10.76 -17.63
CA GLN A 126 11.53 10.90 -17.65
C GLN A 126 11.95 12.36 -17.41
N ALA A 127 11.26 13.31 -18.04
CA ALA A 127 11.51 14.73 -17.84
C ALA A 127 11.19 15.19 -16.41
N ALA A 128 10.08 14.71 -15.82
CA ALA A 128 9.65 15.07 -14.48
C ALA A 128 10.52 14.42 -13.39
N SER A 129 10.94 13.17 -13.59
CA SER A 129 11.69 12.41 -12.60
C SER A 129 13.21 12.53 -12.73
N GLY A 130 13.71 12.92 -13.90
CA GLY A 130 15.13 12.88 -14.23
C GLY A 130 15.68 11.46 -14.46
N LEU A 131 14.82 10.44 -14.53
CA LEU A 131 15.19 9.03 -14.69
C LEU A 131 14.97 8.58 -16.14
N SER A 132 16.04 8.27 -16.84
CA SER A 132 16.00 7.95 -18.29
C SER A 132 15.25 6.66 -18.60
N GLY A 133 15.19 5.71 -17.68
CA GLY A 133 14.46 4.46 -17.82
C GLY A 133 13.08 4.47 -17.15
N ALA A 134 12.54 5.62 -16.77
CA ALA A 134 11.18 5.71 -16.25
C ALA A 134 10.16 5.45 -17.36
N VAL A 135 9.22 4.51 -17.15
CA VAL A 135 8.28 4.06 -18.17
C VAL A 135 6.86 4.53 -17.89
N PHE A 136 6.39 4.34 -16.66
CA PHE A 136 5.01 4.62 -16.29
C PHE A 136 4.87 4.84 -14.79
N CYS A 137 4.08 5.82 -14.39
CA CYS A 137 3.64 6.00 -13.00
C CYS A 137 2.11 6.05 -12.96
N HIS A 138 1.50 5.14 -12.21
CA HIS A 138 0.04 5.06 -12.16
C HIS A 138 -0.55 6.30 -11.46
N LYS A 139 -1.68 6.80 -11.98
CA LYS A 139 -2.36 8.01 -11.47
C LYS A 139 -2.68 7.96 -9.97
N SER A 140 -2.96 6.78 -9.41
CA SER A 140 -3.20 6.63 -7.96
C SER A 140 -1.93 6.30 -7.16
N GLY A 141 -0.75 6.31 -7.78
CA GLY A 141 0.52 6.11 -7.10
C GLY A 141 0.77 4.71 -6.52
N PHE A 142 -0.02 3.68 -6.92
CA PHE A 142 0.18 2.33 -6.37
C PHE A 142 1.31 1.54 -7.05
N LEU A 143 1.76 2.02 -8.21
CA LEU A 143 2.76 1.34 -9.04
C LEU A 143 3.49 2.36 -9.91
N MET A 144 4.80 2.20 -10.00
CA MET A 144 5.65 2.79 -11.03
C MET A 144 6.45 1.69 -11.71
N THR A 145 6.83 1.88 -12.97
CA THR A 145 7.67 0.94 -13.72
C THR A 145 8.86 1.65 -14.34
N THR A 146 10.00 0.95 -14.38
CA THR A 146 11.26 1.41 -15.00
C THR A 146 11.87 0.29 -15.85
N GLU A 147 12.76 0.66 -16.77
CA GLU A 147 13.50 -0.29 -17.59
C GLU A 147 14.62 -0.98 -16.82
N THR A 148 15.29 -0.24 -15.90
CA THR A 148 16.46 -0.73 -15.17
C THR A 148 16.19 -0.81 -13.67
N MET A 149 16.95 -1.65 -12.96
CA MET A 149 16.93 -1.75 -11.50
C MET A 149 17.47 -0.47 -10.86
N GLU A 150 18.48 0.13 -11.46
CA GLU A 150 19.12 1.34 -11.01
C GLU A 150 18.10 2.49 -10.96
N ASP A 151 17.32 2.68 -12.03
CA ASP A 151 16.26 3.68 -12.07
C ASP A 151 15.13 3.36 -11.08
N ALA A 152 14.81 2.08 -10.87
CA ALA A 152 13.83 1.67 -9.86
C ALA A 152 14.26 2.06 -8.44
N VAL A 153 15.51 1.78 -8.09
CA VAL A 153 16.07 2.16 -6.79
C VAL A 153 16.16 3.68 -6.66
N ALA A 154 16.58 4.38 -7.73
CA ALA A 154 16.65 5.84 -7.74
C ALA A 154 15.26 6.49 -7.54
N ALA A 155 14.22 5.97 -8.22
CA ALA A 155 12.84 6.43 -8.05
C ALA A 155 12.35 6.28 -6.61
N ALA A 156 12.62 5.13 -5.98
CA ALA A 156 12.26 4.89 -4.58
C ALA A 156 13.01 5.84 -3.63
N LYS A 157 14.31 6.11 -3.87
CA LYS A 157 15.11 7.05 -3.07
C LYS A 157 14.62 8.48 -3.19
N ILE A 158 14.35 8.96 -4.40
CA ILE A 158 13.79 10.30 -4.63
C ILE A 158 12.48 10.44 -3.87
N SER A 159 11.59 9.44 -4.02
CA SER A 159 10.31 9.43 -3.32
C SER A 159 10.46 9.45 -1.80
N LEU A 160 11.42 8.70 -1.23
CA LEU A 160 11.70 8.71 0.21
C LEU A 160 12.24 10.05 0.71
N THR A 161 13.01 10.77 -0.12
CA THR A 161 13.61 12.06 0.21
C THR A 161 12.61 13.20 0.12
N GLU A 162 11.74 13.18 -0.89
CA GLU A 162 10.74 14.21 -1.14
C GLU A 162 9.46 14.01 -0.34
N PHE A 163 9.22 12.78 0.13
CA PHE A 163 8.03 12.49 0.92
C PHE A 163 8.14 13.10 2.32
N HIS A 164 7.49 14.24 2.46
CA HIS A 164 7.22 14.84 3.75
C HIS A 164 5.79 14.51 4.15
N GLU A 165 5.63 13.66 5.16
CA GLU A 165 4.32 13.46 5.77
C GLU A 165 3.88 14.78 6.41
N ALA A 166 3.01 15.51 5.71
CA ALA A 166 2.41 16.69 6.29
C ALA A 166 1.57 16.23 7.51
N PRO A 167 1.87 16.70 8.72
CA PRO A 167 1.08 16.34 9.89
C PRO A 167 -0.37 16.76 9.65
N VAL A 168 -1.30 15.84 9.95
CA VAL A 168 -2.73 16.13 9.88
C VAL A 168 -3.17 16.69 11.22
N LEU A 169 -3.60 17.95 11.23
CA LEU A 169 -4.18 18.60 12.39
C LEU A 169 -5.70 18.58 12.25
N ILE A 170 -6.40 18.25 13.32
CA ILE A 170 -7.85 18.29 13.37
C ILE A 170 -8.25 19.54 14.16
N ASN A 171 -8.85 20.51 13.48
CA ASN A 171 -9.41 21.70 14.12
C ASN A 171 -10.88 21.45 14.44
N PHE A 172 -11.17 21.21 15.71
CA PHE A 172 -12.53 21.06 16.22
C PHE A 172 -13.14 22.44 16.44
N GLY A 173 -14.30 22.69 15.81
CA GLY A 173 -15.02 23.97 15.89
C GLY A 173 -14.74 24.95 14.76
N GLY A 174 -13.73 24.70 13.92
CA GLY A 174 -13.47 25.51 12.72
C GLY A 174 -12.93 26.91 12.98
N ASP A 175 -12.36 27.16 14.16
CA ASP A 175 -11.79 28.46 14.55
C ASP A 175 -10.60 28.83 13.65
N GLU A 176 -10.73 29.93 12.90
CA GLU A 176 -9.71 30.44 11.97
C GLU A 176 -8.50 31.04 12.70
N GLU A 177 -8.68 31.61 13.91
CA GLU A 177 -7.56 32.14 14.69
C GLU A 177 -6.69 30.99 15.23
N ALA A 178 -7.31 29.89 15.68
CA ALA A 178 -6.61 28.68 16.08
C ALA A 178 -5.85 28.06 14.91
N GLU A 179 -6.42 28.04 13.71
CA GLU A 179 -5.73 27.57 12.49
C GLU A 179 -4.50 28.42 12.17
N ALA A 180 -4.63 29.76 12.24
CA ALA A 180 -3.53 30.66 11.97
C ALA A 180 -2.38 30.51 12.98
N LEU A 181 -2.69 30.27 14.25
CA LEU A 181 -1.71 29.99 15.32
C LEU A 181 -1.00 28.66 15.09
N LEU A 182 -1.72 27.61 14.74
CA LEU A 182 -1.16 26.28 14.45
C LEU A 182 -0.16 26.31 13.28
N ARG A 183 -0.44 27.09 12.24
CA ARG A 183 0.46 27.25 11.08
C ARG A 183 1.78 27.99 11.42
N GLN A 184 1.82 28.75 12.51
CA GLN A 184 3.03 29.45 12.97
C GLN A 184 3.96 28.55 13.80
N LEU A 185 3.50 27.37 14.24
CA LEU A 185 4.34 26.46 15.00
C LEU A 185 5.40 25.81 14.11
N PRO A 186 6.63 25.66 14.61
CA PRO A 186 7.71 25.00 13.84
C PRO A 186 7.33 23.59 13.43
N GLY A 187 7.50 23.27 12.15
CA GLY A 187 7.18 21.94 11.59
C GLY A 187 5.70 21.74 11.22
N LEU A 188 4.82 22.69 11.49
CA LEU A 188 3.38 22.59 11.17
C LEU A 188 2.92 23.50 10.02
N SER A 189 3.80 24.30 9.44
CA SER A 189 3.47 25.22 8.35
C SER A 189 2.86 24.55 7.12
N GLY A 190 3.25 23.29 6.84
CA GLY A 190 2.70 22.46 5.75
C GLY A 190 1.60 21.49 6.20
N ALA A 191 1.11 21.57 7.43
CA ALA A 191 0.13 20.64 7.95
C ALA A 191 -1.20 20.72 7.19
N LYS A 192 -1.78 19.56 6.87
CA LYS A 192 -3.15 19.47 6.37
C LYS A 192 -4.13 19.65 7.52
N ILE A 193 -4.90 20.74 7.51
CA ILE A 193 -5.89 21.01 8.55
C ILE A 193 -7.24 20.49 8.10
N LEU A 194 -7.80 19.56 8.86
CA LEU A 194 -9.18 19.09 8.71
C LEU A 194 -10.08 19.83 9.69
N LYS A 195 -11.06 20.55 9.16
CA LYS A 195 -12.11 21.18 9.98
C LYS A 195 -13.19 20.15 10.26
N MET A 196 -13.40 19.84 11.52
CA MET A 196 -14.52 18.99 11.97
C MET A 196 -15.47 19.83 12.79
N ALA A 197 -16.74 19.90 12.38
CA ALA A 197 -17.79 20.44 13.23
C ALA A 197 -17.97 19.47 14.41
N LEU A 198 -17.97 20.01 15.64
CA LEU A 198 -18.44 19.23 16.78
C LEU A 198 -19.93 18.92 16.54
N PRO A 199 -20.38 17.69 16.74
CA PRO A 199 -21.79 17.40 16.73
C PRO A 199 -22.43 18.28 17.80
N GLU A 200 -23.53 18.95 17.45
CA GLU A 200 -24.37 19.65 18.46
C GLU A 200 -24.78 18.61 19.49
N LEU A 201 -24.20 18.69 20.67
CA LEU A 201 -24.69 17.91 21.80
C LEU A 201 -26.12 18.39 22.07
N PRO A 202 -27.10 17.47 22.16
CA PRO A 202 -28.44 17.87 22.60
C PRO A 202 -28.26 18.61 23.91
N GLU A 203 -28.92 19.76 24.06
CA GLU A 203 -29.02 20.48 25.34
C GLU A 203 -29.65 19.51 26.36
N MET A 204 -28.80 18.83 27.11
CA MET A 204 -29.23 18.07 28.26
C MET A 204 -29.41 19.08 29.39
N GLU A 205 -30.66 19.29 29.80
CA GLU A 205 -30.92 20.08 31.00
C GLU A 205 -30.19 19.40 32.19
N MET A 206 -29.44 20.20 32.94
CA MET A 206 -28.62 19.72 34.06
C MET A 206 -29.43 18.92 35.10
N ASP A 207 -30.73 19.05 35.10
CA ASP A 207 -31.65 18.36 36.03
C ASP A 207 -31.88 16.87 35.67
N GLU A 208 -31.56 16.44 34.43
CA GLU A 208 -31.65 15.02 34.02
C GLU A 208 -30.41 14.18 34.38
N ILE A 209 -29.32 14.81 34.78
CA ILE A 209 -28.07 14.11 35.14
C ILE A 209 -28.04 13.59 36.56
N PHE A 210 -28.92 14.13 37.43
CA PHE A 210 -28.97 13.83 38.89
C PHE A 210 -30.29 13.22 39.36
N ALA A 211 -31.11 12.67 38.46
CA ALA A 211 -32.36 11.99 38.80
C ALA A 211 -32.19 10.44 38.98
#